data_8286d44a6daccfa8bc8e1eb872e69d5b
#
_entry.id   8286d44a6daccfa8bc8e1eb872e69d5b
#
_cell.length_a   1.000
_cell.length_b   1.000
_cell.length_c   1.000
_cell.angle_alpha   90.00
_cell.angle_beta   90.00
_cell.angle_gamma   90.00
#
_symmetry.space_group_name_H-M   'P 1'
#
loop_
_entity.id
_entity.type
_entity.pdbx_description
1 polymer ?
#
loop_
_entity_poly.entity_id
_entity_poly.type
_entity_poly.pdbx_seq_one_letter_code
_entity_poly.pdbx_strand_id
1 'polypeptide(L)'
;MRPSFHFLPLLLAAAGCAQPRPYAPVRQPHYTAIGAEPFWLLTVGAERILLSFGREGGGVRGMSYRRTGTTLDKGVRRWEGGDGTAVIGVEAWRRPCRGAGGAMHEDVVRVRLSGRELNGCGGRILAGGPGR
;
A
#
# COMPACT_ATOMS: atom_id res chain seq x y z
N MET A 1 24.83 59.12 45.45
CA MET A 1 25.21 58.30 44.29
C MET A 1 24.54 56.96 44.40
N ARG A 2 23.55 56.70 43.54
CA ARG A 2 22.83 55.42 43.49
C ARG A 2 23.33 54.66 42.24
N PRO A 3 23.81 53.44 42.33
CA PRO A 3 24.14 52.63 41.15
C PRO A 3 22.85 52.06 40.56
N SER A 4 22.58 52.41 39.32
CA SER A 4 21.52 51.79 38.51
C SER A 4 21.95 50.42 38.08
N PHE A 5 21.29 49.39 38.62
CA PHE A 5 21.41 48.03 38.12
C PHE A 5 20.51 47.86 36.88
N HIS A 6 21.17 47.74 35.73
CA HIS A 6 20.49 47.36 34.49
C HIS A 6 20.34 45.85 34.47
N PHE A 7 19.13 45.38 34.69
CA PHE A 7 18.76 43.98 34.44
C PHE A 7 18.63 43.78 32.96
N LEU A 8 19.56 43.02 32.41
CA LEU A 8 19.49 42.54 31.05
C LEU A 8 18.65 41.28 31.02
N PRO A 9 17.49 41.22 30.28
CA PRO A 9 16.72 39.98 30.19
C PRO A 9 17.47 39.01 29.27
N LEU A 10 17.84 37.87 29.83
CA LEU A 10 18.43 36.75 29.11
C LEU A 10 17.30 36.07 28.31
N LEU A 11 17.23 36.33 27.01
CA LEU A 11 16.34 35.62 26.10
C LEU A 11 16.86 34.17 25.94
N LEU A 12 16.23 33.24 26.64
CA LEU A 12 16.38 31.80 26.34
C LEU A 12 15.70 31.52 25.01
N ALA A 13 16.45 31.39 23.96
CA ALA A 13 15.97 30.79 22.72
C ALA A 13 15.75 29.30 22.96
N ALA A 14 14.49 28.91 23.15
CA ALA A 14 14.10 27.51 23.15
C ALA A 14 14.29 26.98 21.71
N ALA A 15 15.38 26.29 21.45
CA ALA A 15 15.55 25.50 20.26
C ALA A 15 14.56 24.33 20.32
N GLY A 16 13.39 24.53 19.73
CA GLY A 16 12.43 23.47 19.57
C GLY A 16 13.02 22.41 18.64
N CYS A 17 13.43 21.28 19.19
CA CYS A 17 13.71 20.10 18.40
C CYS A 17 12.44 19.74 17.65
N ALA A 18 12.44 19.89 16.32
CA ALA A 18 11.36 19.40 15.48
C ALA A 18 11.30 17.88 15.65
N GLN A 19 10.31 17.39 16.38
CA GLN A 19 10.05 15.96 16.47
C GLN A 19 9.65 15.46 15.09
N PRO A 20 10.24 14.35 14.60
CA PRO A 20 9.75 13.75 13.38
C PRO A 20 8.26 13.44 13.58
N ARG A 21 7.44 13.89 12.65
CA ARG A 21 6.00 13.61 12.68
C ARG A 21 5.83 12.10 12.77
N PRO A 22 5.06 11.59 13.75
CA PRO A 22 4.75 10.17 13.77
C PRO A 22 4.13 9.82 12.42
N TYR A 23 4.63 8.75 11.82
CA TYR A 23 4.09 8.21 10.57
C TYR A 23 2.58 8.13 10.73
N ALA A 24 1.85 8.87 9.91
CA ALA A 24 0.39 8.79 9.94
C ALA A 24 0.03 7.31 9.80
N PRO A 25 -0.77 6.72 10.69
CA PRO A 25 -1.13 5.32 10.58
C PRO A 25 -1.71 5.11 9.19
N VAL A 26 -1.07 4.24 8.40
CA VAL A 26 -1.59 3.85 7.10
C VAL A 26 -3.00 3.36 7.39
N ARG A 27 -4.01 4.10 6.94
CA ARG A 27 -5.39 3.64 7.03
C ARG A 27 -5.40 2.23 6.48
N GLN A 28 -6.00 1.30 7.22
CA GLN A 28 -6.02 -0.09 6.82
C GLN A 28 -6.33 -0.19 5.32
N PRO A 29 -5.50 -0.91 4.56
CA PRO A 29 -5.73 -1.02 3.13
C PRO A 29 -7.14 -1.58 2.90
N HIS A 30 -7.85 -1.04 1.95
CA HIS A 30 -9.18 -1.53 1.59
C HIS A 30 -9.11 -2.93 0.98
N TYR A 31 -7.98 -3.23 0.33
CA TYR A 31 -7.77 -4.52 -0.31
C TYR A 31 -6.28 -4.82 -0.46
N THR A 32 -5.90 -6.09 -0.33
CA THR A 32 -4.54 -6.55 -0.57
C THR A 32 -4.55 -7.79 -1.46
N ALA A 33 -3.53 -7.92 -2.30
CA ALA A 33 -3.31 -9.07 -3.14
C ALA A 33 -1.82 -9.37 -3.31
N ILE A 34 -1.51 -10.61 -3.63
CA ILE A 34 -0.14 -11.12 -3.72
C ILE A 34 -0.02 -12.10 -4.88
N GLY A 35 1.11 -12.09 -5.54
CA GLY A 35 1.47 -13.07 -6.56
C GLY A 35 2.89 -13.56 -6.42
N ALA A 36 3.20 -14.68 -7.05
CA ALA A 36 4.45 -15.40 -6.81
C ALA A 36 5.47 -15.30 -7.95
N GLU A 37 5.04 -15.24 -9.20
CA GLU A 37 5.95 -15.30 -10.35
C GLU A 37 5.62 -14.26 -11.42
N PRO A 38 6.31 -13.12 -11.38
CA PRO A 38 7.25 -12.67 -10.36
C PRO A 38 6.54 -12.36 -9.05
N PHE A 39 7.27 -12.29 -7.93
CA PHE A 39 6.68 -11.89 -6.66
C PHE A 39 6.21 -10.43 -6.72
N TRP A 40 4.97 -10.19 -6.38
CA TRP A 40 4.40 -8.86 -6.28
C TRP A 40 3.40 -8.77 -5.12
N LEU A 41 3.26 -7.58 -4.60
CA LEU A 41 2.30 -7.22 -3.56
C LEU A 41 1.53 -5.99 -4.01
N LEU A 42 0.20 -6.06 -3.92
CA LEU A 42 -0.70 -4.97 -4.24
C LEU A 42 -1.47 -4.53 -3.00
N THR A 43 -1.60 -3.23 -2.83
CA THR A 43 -2.45 -2.63 -1.81
C THR A 43 -3.34 -1.58 -2.44
N VAL A 44 -4.65 -1.72 -2.27
CA VAL A 44 -5.64 -0.71 -2.69
C VAL A 44 -6.07 0.07 -1.47
N GLY A 45 -5.74 1.33 -1.44
CA GLY A 45 -6.18 2.29 -0.42
C GLY A 45 -7.37 3.12 -0.89
N ALA A 46 -7.75 4.13 -0.09
CA ALA A 46 -8.85 5.05 -0.43
C ALA A 46 -8.54 5.87 -1.68
N GLU A 47 -7.29 6.31 -1.85
CA GLU A 47 -6.89 7.25 -2.89
C GLU A 47 -5.83 6.70 -3.84
N ARG A 48 -5.12 5.66 -3.44
CA ARG A 48 -3.98 5.14 -4.18
C ARG A 48 -3.99 3.63 -4.28
N ILE A 49 -3.39 3.14 -5.35
CA ILE A 49 -3.05 1.74 -5.56
C ILE A 49 -1.53 1.65 -5.53
N LEU A 50 -1.00 0.82 -4.63
CA LEU A 50 0.43 0.57 -4.50
C LEU A 50 0.74 -0.82 -5.03
N LEU A 51 1.71 -0.93 -5.93
CA LEU A 51 2.18 -2.19 -6.47
C LEU A 51 3.69 -2.28 -6.24
N SER A 52 4.12 -3.35 -5.59
CA SER A 52 5.52 -3.59 -5.28
C SER A 52 5.99 -4.90 -5.89
N PHE A 53 7.18 -4.91 -6.45
CA PHE A 53 7.85 -6.09 -6.98
C PHE A 53 9.07 -6.44 -6.14
N GLY A 54 9.29 -7.73 -5.89
CA GLY A 54 10.58 -8.23 -5.42
C GLY A 54 11.63 -8.13 -6.55
N ARG A 55 12.85 -7.78 -6.19
CA ARG A 55 14.00 -7.73 -7.10
C ARG A 55 14.90 -8.94 -6.88
N GLU A 56 15.52 -9.41 -7.95
CA GLU A 56 16.67 -10.32 -7.83
C GLU A 56 17.78 -9.63 -7.06
N GLY A 57 18.39 -10.34 -6.12
CA GLY A 57 19.43 -9.79 -5.25
C GLY A 57 18.92 -9.00 -4.03
N GLY A 58 17.61 -9.02 -3.80
CA GLY A 58 16.96 -8.31 -2.69
C GLY A 58 16.51 -6.89 -3.05
N GLY A 59 15.67 -6.34 -2.20
CA GLY A 59 15.06 -5.03 -2.41
C GLY A 59 13.70 -5.11 -3.10
N VAL A 60 12.99 -3.98 -3.08
CA VAL A 60 11.63 -3.85 -3.58
C VAL A 60 11.54 -2.63 -4.49
N ARG A 61 10.89 -2.80 -5.61
CA ARG A 61 10.49 -1.69 -6.48
C ARG A 61 9.01 -1.43 -6.30
N GLY A 62 8.65 -0.25 -5.84
CA GLY A 62 7.27 0.18 -5.66
C GLY A 62 6.83 1.15 -6.73
N MET A 63 5.54 1.06 -7.11
CA MET A 63 4.84 2.00 -7.97
C MET A 63 3.55 2.41 -7.29
N SER A 64 3.19 3.68 -7.42
CA SER A 64 2.00 4.26 -6.81
C SER A 64 1.16 4.93 -7.87
N TYR A 65 -0.11 4.58 -7.92
CA TYR A 65 -1.08 5.11 -8.86
C TYR A 65 -2.20 5.82 -8.10
N ARG A 66 -2.69 6.93 -8.62
CA ARG A 66 -3.92 7.54 -8.13
C ARG A 66 -5.09 6.64 -8.50
N ARG A 67 -5.92 6.32 -7.54
CA ARG A 67 -7.15 5.56 -7.79
C ARG A 67 -8.17 6.44 -8.51
N THR A 68 -8.66 5.98 -9.66
CA THR A 68 -9.56 6.74 -10.53
C THR A 68 -10.96 6.14 -10.61
N GLY A 69 -11.11 4.86 -10.30
CA GLY A 69 -12.41 4.20 -10.36
C GLY A 69 -12.48 2.94 -9.52
N THR A 70 -13.71 2.59 -9.14
CA THR A 70 -14.04 1.32 -8.49
C THR A 70 -15.41 0.88 -8.98
N THR A 71 -15.51 -0.35 -9.43
CA THR A 71 -16.77 -0.94 -9.85
C THR A 71 -16.95 -2.34 -9.26
N LEU A 72 -18.21 -2.73 -9.06
CA LEU A 72 -18.60 -4.09 -8.74
C LEU A 72 -19.66 -4.50 -9.77
N ASP A 73 -19.33 -5.46 -10.59
CA ASP A 73 -20.22 -5.97 -11.64
C ASP A 73 -20.16 -7.49 -11.67
N LYS A 74 -21.34 -8.12 -11.55
CA LYS A 74 -21.48 -9.59 -11.59
C LYS A 74 -20.53 -10.35 -10.65
N GLY A 75 -20.30 -9.80 -9.46
CA GLY A 75 -19.38 -10.38 -8.48
C GLY A 75 -17.89 -10.14 -8.74
N VAL A 76 -17.54 -9.41 -9.78
CA VAL A 76 -16.18 -8.99 -10.06
C VAL A 76 -15.96 -7.58 -9.56
N ARG A 77 -15.01 -7.43 -8.67
CA ARG A 77 -14.59 -6.12 -8.14
C ARG A 77 -13.43 -5.59 -8.98
N ARG A 78 -13.55 -4.37 -9.44
CA ARG A 78 -12.50 -3.71 -10.25
C ARG A 78 -12.09 -2.40 -9.64
N TRP A 79 -10.79 -2.17 -9.63
CA TRP A 79 -10.19 -0.87 -9.31
C TRP A 79 -9.33 -0.44 -10.48
N GLU A 80 -9.36 0.84 -10.76
CA GLU A 80 -8.54 1.47 -11.78
C GLU A 80 -7.72 2.59 -11.17
N GLY A 81 -6.54 2.79 -11.71
CA GLY A 81 -5.65 3.87 -11.30
C GLY A 81 -4.75 4.32 -12.44
N GLY A 82 -4.16 5.49 -12.27
CA GLY A 82 -3.22 6.06 -13.20
C GLY A 82 -2.34 7.11 -12.57
N ASP A 83 -1.19 7.37 -13.18
CA ASP A 83 -0.24 8.42 -12.80
C ASP A 83 -0.06 9.48 -13.91
N GLY A 84 -0.96 9.51 -14.89
CA GLY A 84 -0.92 10.38 -16.06
C GLY A 84 -0.26 9.75 -17.29
N THR A 85 0.68 8.83 -17.13
CA THR A 85 1.36 8.13 -18.24
C THR A 85 1.14 6.62 -18.23
N ALA A 86 0.92 6.05 -17.07
CA ALA A 86 0.69 4.63 -16.89
C ALA A 86 -0.66 4.39 -16.21
N VAL A 87 -1.30 3.29 -16.60
CA VAL A 87 -2.61 2.87 -16.09
C VAL A 87 -2.46 1.49 -15.45
N ILE A 88 -3.14 1.29 -14.33
CA ILE A 88 -3.29 0.01 -13.66
C ILE A 88 -4.76 -0.37 -13.58
N GLY A 89 -5.07 -1.63 -13.87
CA GLY A 89 -6.37 -2.25 -13.64
C GLY A 89 -6.24 -3.45 -12.72
N VAL A 90 -7.11 -3.56 -11.73
CA VAL A 90 -7.15 -4.67 -10.78
C VAL A 90 -8.52 -5.30 -10.84
N GLU A 91 -8.58 -6.60 -11.05
CA GLU A 91 -9.83 -7.35 -11.02
C GLU A 91 -9.73 -8.46 -9.97
N ALA A 92 -10.75 -8.59 -9.13
CA ALA A 92 -10.85 -9.62 -8.10
C ALA A 92 -12.17 -10.37 -8.23
N TRP A 93 -12.08 -11.69 -8.31
CA TRP A 93 -13.21 -12.60 -8.33
C TRP A 93 -13.30 -13.35 -7.02
N ARG A 94 -14.49 -13.44 -6.44
CA ARG A 94 -14.74 -14.25 -5.25
C ARG A 94 -14.64 -15.75 -5.58
N ARG A 95 -13.43 -16.26 -5.47
CA ARG A 95 -13.10 -17.65 -5.72
C ARG A 95 -11.88 -18.02 -4.88
N PRO A 96 -11.93 -19.10 -4.06
CA PRO A 96 -10.78 -19.52 -3.28
C PRO A 96 -9.53 -19.66 -4.13
N CYS A 97 -8.43 -19.05 -3.67
CA CYS A 97 -7.17 -18.97 -4.37
C CYS A 97 -6.03 -19.36 -3.43
N ARG A 98 -5.25 -20.38 -3.81
CA ARG A 98 -4.06 -20.79 -3.04
C ARG A 98 -2.89 -19.90 -3.40
N GLY A 99 -2.42 -19.12 -2.42
CA GLY A 99 -1.23 -18.28 -2.57
C GLY A 99 0.08 -19.07 -2.51
N ALA A 100 1.18 -18.40 -2.84
CA ALA A 100 2.52 -18.98 -2.89
C ALA A 100 2.98 -19.60 -1.57
N GLY A 101 2.56 -19.06 -0.44
CA GLY A 101 2.85 -19.58 0.89
C GLY A 101 1.95 -20.72 1.36
N GLY A 102 1.05 -21.22 0.50
CA GLY A 102 0.07 -22.26 0.84
C GLY A 102 -1.20 -21.74 1.50
N ALA A 103 -1.28 -20.46 1.83
CA ALA A 103 -2.48 -19.87 2.39
C ALA A 103 -3.61 -19.76 1.34
N MET A 104 -4.83 -20.04 1.77
CA MET A 104 -6.01 -19.85 0.93
C MET A 104 -6.56 -18.44 1.11
N HIS A 105 -6.68 -17.73 0.02
CA HIS A 105 -7.30 -16.40 -0.05
C HIS A 105 -8.72 -16.51 -0.60
N GLU A 106 -9.55 -15.52 -0.29
CA GLU A 106 -10.95 -15.53 -0.73
C GLU A 106 -11.15 -15.20 -2.21
N ASP A 107 -10.16 -14.55 -2.85
CA ASP A 107 -10.26 -14.07 -4.22
C ASP A 107 -9.11 -14.51 -5.11
N VAL A 108 -9.42 -14.73 -6.38
CA VAL A 108 -8.46 -14.74 -7.49
C VAL A 108 -8.31 -13.30 -7.98
N VAL A 109 -7.08 -12.86 -8.25
CA VAL A 109 -6.77 -11.49 -8.63
C VAL A 109 -5.97 -11.44 -9.92
N ARG A 110 -6.34 -10.53 -10.79
CA ARG A 110 -5.59 -10.16 -12.00
C ARG A 110 -5.25 -8.68 -11.96
N VAL A 111 -3.99 -8.38 -12.18
CA VAL A 111 -3.49 -7.00 -12.31
C VAL A 111 -3.03 -6.77 -13.73
N ARG A 112 -3.54 -5.75 -14.37
CA ARG A 112 -3.13 -5.32 -15.71
C ARG A 112 -2.35 -4.03 -15.63
N LEU A 113 -1.15 -4.08 -16.14
CA LEU A 113 -0.31 -2.93 -16.43
C LEU A 113 -0.18 -2.78 -17.94
N SER A 114 0.30 -1.64 -18.43
CA SER A 114 0.55 -1.46 -19.87
C SER A 114 1.36 -2.63 -20.43
N GLY A 115 0.72 -3.45 -21.27
CA GLY A 115 1.34 -4.61 -21.94
C GLY A 115 1.71 -5.78 -21.03
N ARG A 116 1.32 -5.80 -19.76
CA ARG A 116 1.65 -6.86 -18.80
C ARG A 116 0.47 -7.25 -17.94
N GLU A 117 0.34 -8.53 -17.68
CA GLU A 117 -0.67 -9.09 -16.79
C GLU A 117 0.00 -9.89 -15.67
N LEU A 118 -0.48 -9.67 -14.44
CA LEU A 118 -0.03 -10.39 -13.24
C LEU A 118 -1.22 -11.13 -12.66
N ASN A 119 -1.01 -12.36 -12.23
CA ASN A 119 -2.04 -13.19 -11.59
C ASN A 119 -1.63 -13.55 -10.17
N GLY A 120 -2.58 -13.62 -9.29
CA GLY A 120 -2.37 -13.95 -7.89
C GLY A 120 -3.65 -14.12 -7.11
N CYS A 121 -3.51 -14.02 -5.80
CA CYS A 121 -4.59 -14.18 -4.83
C CYS A 121 -4.76 -12.90 -4.01
N GLY A 122 -5.97 -12.66 -3.53
CA GLY A 122 -6.24 -11.48 -2.71
C GLY A 122 -7.39 -11.65 -1.74
N GLY A 123 -7.69 -10.57 -1.04
CA GLY A 123 -8.69 -10.52 -0.01
C GLY A 123 -8.25 -11.22 1.27
N ARG A 124 -9.22 -11.61 2.09
CA ARG A 124 -8.95 -12.24 3.38
C ARG A 124 -8.36 -13.63 3.21
N ILE A 125 -7.49 -14.00 4.14
CA ILE A 125 -7.02 -15.38 4.28
C ILE A 125 -8.14 -16.18 4.95
N LEU A 126 -8.54 -17.29 4.30
CA LEU A 126 -9.59 -18.15 4.80
C LEU A 126 -9.05 -19.02 5.94
N ALA A 127 -9.83 -19.14 7.03
CA ALA A 127 -9.52 -20.04 8.12
C ALA A 127 -9.66 -21.50 7.65
N GLY A 128 -8.71 -22.37 8.07
CA GLY A 128 -8.74 -23.81 7.74
C GLY A 128 -7.97 -24.21 6.50
N GLY A 129 -7.03 -23.38 6.05
CA GLY A 129 -6.02 -23.82 5.08
C GLY A 129 -5.25 -25.04 5.60
N PRO A 130 -4.91 -26.02 4.73
CA PRO A 130 -4.24 -27.23 5.16
C PRO A 130 -2.88 -26.89 5.75
N GLY A 131 -2.66 -27.33 6.94
CA GLY A 131 -1.31 -27.49 7.40
C GLY A 131 -0.87 -26.52 8.47
N ARG A 132 -1.05 -26.93 9.57
CA ARG A 132 0.01 -26.89 10.56
C ARG A 132 0.73 -28.24 10.54
#